data_8e9be998897656d755d6468b0fc462fe
#
_entry.id   8e9be998897656d755d6468b0fc462fe
#
_cell.length_a   1.000
_cell.length_b   1.000
_cell.length_c   1.000
_cell.angle_alpha   90.00
_cell.angle_beta   90.00
_cell.angle_gamma   90.00
#
_symmetry.space_group_name_H-M   'P 1'
#
loop_
_entity.id
_entity.type
_entity.pdbx_description
1 polymer ?
#
loop_
_entity_poly.entity_id
_entity_poly.type
_entity_poly.pdbx_seq_one_letter_code
_entity_poly.pdbx_strand_id
1 'polypeptide(L)'
;MVKTLVFLYLASESRLAFLEKEVQFHSLPREGEWLKLRNRDKGDYFAFRVQEVTHREGSLPEMMLDVLRSSETEYELFDEQELDEYIASYIAEEWLLKSCKENTRYKNHAHQRAD
;
A
#
# COMPACT_ATOMS: atom_id res chain seq x y z
N MET A 1 -10.72 10.98 -17.98
CA MET A 1 -10.25 10.21 -16.82
C MET A 1 -8.77 10.45 -16.57
N VAL A 2 -8.35 10.43 -15.33
CA VAL A 2 -6.96 10.65 -14.95
C VAL A 2 -6.30 9.31 -14.67
N LYS A 3 -5.31 8.94 -15.46
CA LYS A 3 -4.47 7.77 -15.20
C LYS A 3 -3.48 8.11 -14.10
N THR A 4 -3.37 7.24 -13.11
CA THR A 4 -2.54 7.46 -11.93
C THR A 4 -1.79 6.19 -11.58
N LEU A 5 -0.51 6.31 -11.24
CA LEU A 5 0.26 5.21 -10.66
C LEU A 5 0.03 5.21 -9.15
N VAL A 6 -0.49 4.12 -8.64
CA VAL A 6 -0.82 3.98 -7.24
C VAL A 6 0.15 3.01 -6.60
N PHE A 7 0.75 3.42 -5.49
CA PHE A 7 1.77 2.65 -4.77
C PHE A 7 1.30 2.28 -3.39
N LEU A 8 1.75 1.12 -2.94
CA LEU A 8 1.36 0.57 -1.66
C LEU A 8 2.51 -0.21 -1.05
N TYR A 9 2.78 0.00 0.25
CA TYR A 9 3.69 -0.81 1.02
C TYR A 9 2.94 -1.70 1.99
N LEU A 10 3.33 -2.96 2.05
CA LEU A 10 2.86 -3.91 3.05
C LEU A 10 4.08 -4.47 3.78
N ALA A 11 4.00 -4.55 5.09
CA ALA A 11 5.16 -4.96 5.89
C ALA A 11 4.83 -6.03 6.92
N SER A 12 5.76 -6.98 7.08
CA SER A 12 5.85 -7.86 8.22
C SER A 12 7.11 -7.50 9.00
N GLU A 13 7.40 -8.21 10.07
CA GLU A 13 8.65 -8.00 10.80
C GLU A 13 9.89 -8.23 9.95
N SER A 14 9.83 -9.17 9.02
CA SER A 14 10.99 -9.57 8.21
C SER A 14 10.97 -9.03 6.79
N ARG A 15 9.83 -8.63 6.27
CA ARG A 15 9.68 -8.28 4.86
C ARG A 15 8.97 -6.94 4.64
N LEU A 16 9.37 -6.27 3.57
CA LEU A 16 8.70 -5.07 3.09
C LEU A 16 8.37 -5.29 1.61
N ALA A 17 7.08 -5.35 1.31
CA ALA A 17 6.58 -5.53 -0.05
C ALA A 17 6.15 -4.18 -0.63
N PHE A 18 6.51 -3.94 -1.88
CA PHE A 18 6.13 -2.73 -2.62
C PHE A 18 5.31 -3.13 -3.83
N LEU A 19 4.09 -2.60 -3.91
CA LEU A 19 3.16 -2.92 -4.99
C LEU A 19 2.76 -1.65 -5.73
N GLU A 20 2.46 -1.84 -7.02
CA GLU A 20 2.08 -0.75 -7.92
C GLU A 20 0.89 -1.17 -8.77
N LYS A 21 -0.01 -0.23 -9.03
CA LYS A 21 -1.13 -0.43 -9.93
C LYS A 21 -1.44 0.87 -10.67
N GLU A 22 -1.76 0.76 -11.96
CA GLU A 22 -2.30 1.89 -12.72
C GLU A 22 -3.81 1.92 -12.56
N VAL A 23 -4.34 3.03 -12.09
CA VAL A 23 -5.77 3.21 -11.84
C VAL A 23 -6.25 4.48 -12.55
N GLN A 24 -7.45 4.40 -13.14
CA GLN A 24 -8.08 5.56 -13.74
C GLN A 24 -9.15 6.11 -12.79
N PHE A 25 -9.09 7.41 -12.54
CA PHE A 25 -10.06 8.11 -11.71
C PHE A 25 -10.81 9.16 -12.54
N HIS A 26 -12.05 9.45 -12.16
CA HIS A 26 -12.78 10.58 -12.75
C HIS A 26 -12.11 11.90 -12.39
N SER A 27 -11.73 12.04 -11.13
CA SER A 27 -10.88 13.13 -10.67
C SER A 27 -9.87 12.55 -9.68
N LEU A 28 -8.69 13.17 -9.65
CA LEU A 28 -7.59 12.67 -8.82
C LEU A 28 -7.92 12.85 -7.33
N PRO A 29 -7.92 11.76 -6.53
CA PRO A 29 -8.10 11.90 -5.09
C PRO A 29 -6.98 12.74 -4.47
N ARG A 30 -7.31 13.45 -3.39
CA ARG A 30 -6.38 14.33 -2.66
C ARG A 30 -5.83 13.65 -1.43
N GLU A 31 -4.73 14.17 -0.92
CA GLU A 31 -4.18 13.71 0.34
C GLU A 31 -5.23 13.75 1.45
N GLY A 32 -5.26 12.69 2.25
CA GLY A 32 -6.20 12.55 3.35
C GLY A 32 -7.56 12.00 2.98
N GLU A 33 -7.90 11.93 1.69
CA GLU A 33 -9.15 11.35 1.26
C GLU A 33 -9.14 9.83 1.36
N TRP A 34 -10.31 9.26 1.52
CA TRP A 34 -10.51 7.81 1.52
C TRP A 34 -10.65 7.31 0.09
N LEU A 35 -10.05 6.15 -0.18
CA LEU A 35 -10.11 5.49 -1.47
C LEU A 35 -10.51 4.03 -1.26
N LYS A 36 -11.47 3.56 -2.07
CA LYS A 36 -11.88 2.16 -2.05
C LYS A 36 -11.61 1.55 -3.43
N LEU A 37 -10.80 0.51 -3.45
CA LEU A 37 -10.50 -0.25 -4.65
C LEU A 37 -11.08 -1.65 -4.54
N ARG A 38 -11.44 -2.25 -5.68
CA ARG A 38 -12.11 -3.54 -5.69
C ARG A 38 -11.29 -4.66 -5.07
N ASN A 39 -12.00 -5.51 -4.35
CA ASN A 39 -11.51 -6.79 -3.88
C ASN A 39 -12.53 -7.85 -4.28
N ARG A 40 -12.39 -8.41 -5.49
CA ARG A 40 -13.35 -9.35 -6.06
C ARG A 40 -13.39 -10.67 -5.30
N ASP A 41 -12.25 -11.11 -4.78
CA ASP A 41 -12.17 -12.38 -4.06
C ASP A 41 -13.09 -12.42 -2.85
N LYS A 42 -13.30 -11.28 -2.20
CA LYS A 42 -14.15 -11.17 -1.02
C LYS A 42 -15.47 -10.45 -1.32
N GLY A 43 -15.72 -10.06 -2.56
CA GLY A 43 -16.91 -9.31 -2.94
C GLY A 43 -17.02 -7.95 -2.27
N ASP A 44 -15.91 -7.34 -1.94
CA ASP A 44 -15.84 -6.12 -1.15
C ASP A 44 -14.81 -5.16 -1.76
N TYR A 45 -14.34 -4.21 -0.95
CA TYR A 45 -13.34 -3.21 -1.33
C TYR A 45 -12.18 -3.22 -0.35
N PHE A 46 -10.98 -2.94 -0.87
CA PHE A 46 -9.86 -2.52 -0.04
C PHE A 46 -10.04 -1.06 0.28
N ALA A 47 -9.93 -0.69 1.54
CA ALA A 47 -10.01 0.71 1.98
C ALA A 47 -8.61 1.26 2.23
N PHE A 48 -8.36 2.45 1.67
CA PHE A 48 -7.06 3.10 1.79
C PHE A 48 -7.26 4.56 2.13
N ARG A 49 -6.27 5.15 2.76
CA ARG A 49 -6.16 6.59 2.90
C ARG A 49 -5.06 7.08 1.97
N VAL A 50 -5.33 8.15 1.24
CA VAL A 50 -4.33 8.76 0.36
C VAL A 50 -3.31 9.49 1.21
N GLN A 51 -2.07 8.99 1.23
CA GLN A 51 -0.99 9.56 2.02
C GLN A 51 -0.35 10.74 1.32
N GLU A 52 -0.03 10.58 0.04
CA GLU A 52 0.70 11.57 -0.72
C GLU A 52 0.34 11.49 -2.19
N VAL A 53 0.22 12.65 -2.84
CA VAL A 53 0.05 12.74 -4.30
C VAL A 53 1.20 13.56 -4.84
N THR A 54 1.90 13.01 -5.84
CA THR A 54 3.05 13.65 -6.46
C THR A 54 2.80 13.88 -7.94
N HIS A 55 3.01 15.09 -8.39
CA HIS A 55 2.93 15.46 -9.81
C HIS A 55 4.34 15.71 -10.33
N ARG A 56 4.68 15.05 -11.44
CA ARG A 56 5.95 15.26 -12.13
C ARG A 56 5.68 15.65 -13.57
N GLU A 57 6.38 16.65 -14.05
CA GLU A 57 6.27 17.08 -15.44
C GLU A 57 6.60 15.91 -16.38
N GLY A 58 5.74 15.67 -17.35
CA GLY A 58 5.92 14.63 -18.36
C GLY A 58 5.63 13.21 -17.89
N SER A 59 5.14 13.03 -16.65
CA SER A 59 4.83 11.71 -16.10
C SER A 59 3.40 11.65 -15.58
N LEU A 60 2.88 10.43 -15.39
CA LEU A 60 1.59 10.25 -14.72
C LEU A 60 1.70 10.71 -13.26
N PRO A 61 0.60 11.23 -12.69
CA PRO A 61 0.56 11.45 -11.24
C PRO A 61 0.84 10.16 -10.48
N GLU A 62 1.49 10.29 -9.34
CA GLU A 62 1.80 9.16 -8.46
C GLU A 62 1.08 9.35 -7.13
N MET A 63 0.53 8.26 -6.60
CA MET A 63 -0.22 8.30 -5.36
C MET A 63 0.28 7.21 -4.41
N MET A 64 0.67 7.59 -3.21
CA MET A 64 1.03 6.64 -2.15
C MET A 64 -0.17 6.44 -1.24
N LEU A 65 -0.49 5.18 -0.96
CA LEU A 65 -1.61 4.82 -0.11
C LEU A 65 -1.14 4.25 1.22
N ASP A 66 -1.92 4.51 2.27
CA ASP A 66 -1.80 3.84 3.56
C ASP A 66 -2.84 2.73 3.63
N VAL A 67 -2.42 1.54 4.01
CA VAL A 67 -3.34 0.44 4.30
C VAL A 67 -3.97 0.69 5.66
N LEU A 68 -5.30 0.76 5.68
CA LEU A 68 -6.02 0.99 6.92
C LEU A 68 -6.42 -0.34 7.54
N ARG A 69 -5.92 -0.58 8.73
CA ARG A 69 -6.35 -1.67 9.58
C ARG A 69 -7.15 -1.09 10.74
N SER A 70 -7.78 -1.95 11.50
CA SER A 70 -8.65 -1.54 12.60
C SER A 70 -7.89 -0.99 13.82
N SER A 71 -6.58 -1.11 13.86
CA SER A 71 -5.77 -0.61 14.97
C SER A 71 -5.22 0.78 14.67
N GLU A 72 -4.97 1.55 15.71
CA GLU A 72 -4.47 2.93 15.60
C GLU A 72 -2.95 3.05 15.74
N THR A 73 -2.23 1.94 15.64
CA THR A 73 -0.78 1.98 15.84
C THR A 73 -0.05 2.38 14.56
N GLU A 74 0.96 3.21 14.69
CA GLU A 74 1.78 3.71 13.57
C GLU A 74 2.51 2.62 12.79
N TYR A 75 2.67 1.45 13.38
CA TYR A 75 3.42 0.33 12.79
C TYR A 75 2.54 -0.90 12.75
N GLU A 76 1.66 -0.92 11.76
CA GLU A 76 0.87 -2.11 11.54
C GLU A 76 1.67 -3.12 10.73
N LEU A 77 2.16 -4.12 11.44
CA LEU A 77 2.85 -5.22 10.79
C LEU A 77 1.89 -6.38 10.62
N PHE A 78 1.90 -6.94 9.43
CA PHE A 78 1.22 -8.21 9.18
C PHE A 78 2.10 -9.34 9.72
N ASP A 79 1.49 -10.45 10.18
CA ASP A 79 2.29 -11.65 10.34
C ASP A 79 2.68 -12.19 8.96
N GLU A 80 3.62 -13.14 8.90
CA GLU A 80 4.16 -13.59 7.63
C GLU A 80 3.09 -14.25 6.74
N GLN A 81 2.19 -14.99 7.33
CA GLN A 81 1.10 -15.63 6.60
C GLN A 81 0.09 -14.60 6.08
N GLU A 82 -0.29 -13.64 6.91
CA GLU A 82 -1.17 -12.56 6.49
C GLU A 82 -0.58 -11.77 5.34
N LEU A 83 0.72 -11.46 5.41
CA LEU A 83 1.39 -10.73 4.35
C LEU A 83 1.29 -11.47 3.03
N ASP A 84 1.56 -12.78 3.01
CA ASP A 84 1.44 -13.60 1.82
C ASP A 84 0.02 -13.60 1.26
N GLU A 85 -0.97 -13.70 2.13
CA GLU A 85 -2.38 -13.70 1.75
C GLU A 85 -2.80 -12.35 1.14
N TYR A 86 -2.38 -11.24 1.74
CA TYR A 86 -2.69 -9.91 1.22
C TYR A 86 -1.99 -9.66 -0.11
N ILE A 87 -0.73 -10.03 -0.23
CA ILE A 87 -0.01 -9.91 -1.52
C ILE A 87 -0.75 -10.68 -2.61
N ALA A 88 -1.16 -11.92 -2.33
CA ALA A 88 -1.90 -12.73 -3.30
C ALA A 88 -3.22 -12.07 -3.70
N SER A 89 -3.94 -11.49 -2.74
CA SER A 89 -5.20 -10.79 -3.00
C SER A 89 -4.99 -9.57 -3.89
N TYR A 90 -3.93 -8.81 -3.64
CA TYR A 90 -3.62 -7.64 -4.48
C TYR A 90 -3.21 -8.06 -5.88
N ILE A 91 -2.39 -9.09 -6.02
CA ILE A 91 -1.99 -9.60 -7.33
C ILE A 91 -3.23 -10.07 -8.13
N ALA A 92 -4.20 -10.70 -7.47
CA ALA A 92 -5.45 -11.10 -8.10
C ALA A 92 -6.25 -9.90 -8.64
N GLU A 93 -6.05 -8.70 -8.09
CA GLU A 93 -6.66 -7.46 -8.54
C GLU A 93 -5.73 -6.63 -9.45
N GLU A 94 -4.78 -7.28 -10.10
CA GLU A 94 -3.88 -6.68 -11.08
C GLU A 94 -2.81 -5.74 -10.50
N TRP A 95 -2.57 -5.79 -9.20
CA TRP A 95 -1.41 -5.11 -8.63
C TRP A 95 -0.14 -5.86 -9.01
N LEU A 96 0.92 -5.12 -9.27
CA LEU A 96 2.24 -5.67 -9.57
C LEU A 96 3.11 -5.62 -8.32
N LEU A 97 3.66 -6.76 -7.93
CA LEU A 97 4.65 -6.80 -6.86
C LEU A 97 5.99 -6.36 -7.43
N LYS A 98 6.41 -5.13 -7.13
CA LYS A 98 7.63 -4.53 -7.66
C LYS A 98 8.87 -4.98 -6.90
N SER A 99 8.75 -5.16 -5.60
CA SER A 99 9.84 -5.67 -4.77
C SER A 99 9.31 -6.26 -3.47
N CYS A 100 10.08 -7.21 -2.94
CA CYS A 100 9.85 -7.75 -1.60
C CYS A 100 11.22 -7.94 -0.97
N LYS A 101 11.55 -7.06 -0.03
CA LYS A 101 12.89 -6.95 0.56
C LYS A 101 12.85 -7.17 2.06
N GLU A 102 14.02 -7.30 2.66
CA GLU A 102 14.14 -7.34 4.11
C GLU A 102 13.64 -6.03 4.72
N ASN A 103 12.87 -6.12 5.79
CA ASN A 103 12.34 -4.94 6.46
C ASN A 103 13.39 -4.34 7.40
N THR A 104 14.24 -3.51 6.86
CA THR A 104 15.29 -2.81 7.62
C THR A 104 14.71 -1.73 8.54
N ARG A 105 13.57 -1.14 8.17
CA ARG A 105 12.91 -0.11 8.99
C ARG A 105 12.48 -0.68 10.33
N TYR A 106 11.86 -1.85 10.33
CA TYR A 106 11.45 -2.52 11.56
C TYR A 106 12.66 -2.87 12.43
N LYS A 107 13.70 -3.42 11.82
CA LYS A 107 14.93 -3.78 12.55
C LYS A 107 15.56 -2.58 13.21
N ASN A 108 15.68 -1.46 12.49
CA ASN A 108 16.25 -0.23 13.03
C ASN A 108 15.40 0.31 14.17
N HIS A 109 14.08 0.29 14.01
CA HIS A 109 13.15 0.77 15.03
C HIS A 109 13.18 -0.12 16.27
N ALA A 110 13.16 -1.43 16.09
CA ALA A 110 13.24 -2.38 17.20
C ALA A 110 14.56 -2.26 17.97
N HIS A 111 15.67 -2.03 17.25
CA HIS A 111 16.98 -1.81 17.86
C HIS A 111 16.98 -0.55 18.72
N GLN A 112 16.39 0.53 18.23
CA GLN A 112 16.27 1.78 18.98
C GLN A 112 15.44 1.61 20.26
N ARG A 113 14.42 0.75 20.23
CA ARG A 113 13.58 0.47 21.40
C ARG A 113 14.28 -0.38 22.46
N ALA A 114 15.25 -1.16 22.06
CA ALA A 114 16.00 -2.02 22.99
C ALA A 114 16.93 -1.24 23.91
N ASP A 115 17.22 0.00 23.58
CA ASP A 115 18.00 0.91 24.40
C ASP A 115 17.12 1.68 25.36
#